data_11f03ec88b5ce9e8b4b5f25f065c3794
#
_entry.id   11f03ec88b5ce9e8b4b5f25f065c3794
#
_cell.length_a   1.000
_cell.length_b   1.000
_cell.length_c   1.000
_cell.angle_alpha   90.00
_cell.angle_beta   90.00
_cell.angle_gamma   90.00
#
_symmetry.space_group_name_H-M   'P 1'
#
loop_
_entity.id
_entity.type
_entity.pdbx_description
1 polymer ?
#
loop_
_entity_poly.entity_id
_entity_poly.type
_entity_poly.pdbx_seq_one_letter_code
_entity_poly.pdbx_strand_id
1 'polypeptide(L)'
;MVIGAGVLGASVAERLAGAGLQVTLLEADQPGRGTSRWSFAWVNSNDKGPRPYHDLNHAGIRAWAELAPDLIGAAWYRPAGNLELATSDSGRAELAARVEHLASWGYPARLIDAAEAAELEPALLLPDPAATIAWFPGEAYLLTEALIERLVASLTSQGGTVLTGEQGRVTGLDTGPGDTPRVRTAAGAVIEADEVICCAGRWTPALAALAGAAGTVPLVTWDTPGSPAPALVVRVGPVGPEGPVRLIHTPQIALRPHSGGLLHLEAPDTPVDLHTPETELRRLAGQLLERARRTVRGLDQARVVAAQVCARPLPADEQSIVGRLPGAEWLYVAVTHSGVTLAAHLSRLIAAELAPGTPHAQLTAGAPDVQLTAGAPSAALAAYRPARFAGTAAHITGPATGR
;
A
#
# COMPACT_ATOMS: atom_id res chain seq x y z
N MET A 1 17.02 -4.99 12.32
CA MET A 1 17.13 -3.77 11.46
C MET A 1 16.09 -3.80 10.37
N VAL A 2 15.47 -2.65 10.04
CA VAL A 2 14.47 -2.53 8.95
C VAL A 2 14.96 -1.50 7.92
N ILE A 3 14.93 -1.85 6.64
CA ILE A 3 15.36 -1.00 5.52
C ILE A 3 14.14 -0.52 4.75
N GLY A 4 13.95 0.80 4.65
CA GLY A 4 12.83 1.48 4.02
C GLY A 4 11.76 1.91 5.03
N ALA A 5 11.54 3.22 5.14
CA ALA A 5 10.55 3.84 6.02
C ALA A 5 9.26 4.25 5.28
N GLY A 6 8.82 3.45 4.29
CA GLY A 6 7.48 3.51 3.75
C GLY A 6 6.45 2.95 4.73
N VAL A 7 5.16 2.96 4.36
CA VAL A 7 4.07 2.51 5.24
C VAL A 7 4.31 1.10 5.80
N LEU A 8 4.81 0.17 4.99
CA LEU A 8 5.06 -1.20 5.43
C LEU A 8 6.26 -1.28 6.39
N GLY A 9 7.41 -0.69 6.02
CA GLY A 9 8.61 -0.75 6.86
C GLY A 9 8.45 0.00 8.18
N ALA A 10 7.79 1.16 8.19
CA ALA A 10 7.48 1.87 9.42
C ALA A 10 6.55 1.06 10.34
N SER A 11 5.53 0.36 9.77
CA SER A 11 4.65 -0.52 10.55
C SER A 11 5.38 -1.74 11.09
N VAL A 12 6.29 -2.33 10.31
CA VAL A 12 7.12 -3.47 10.78
C VAL A 12 8.08 -3.02 11.89
N ALA A 13 8.76 -1.89 11.71
CA ALA A 13 9.71 -1.38 12.68
C ALA A 13 9.04 -1.05 14.02
N GLU A 14 7.91 -0.34 13.98
CA GLU A 14 7.12 0.00 15.16
C GLU A 14 6.62 -1.25 15.89
N ARG A 15 6.10 -2.23 15.15
CA ARG A 15 5.58 -3.48 15.72
C ARG A 15 6.69 -4.30 16.39
N LEU A 16 7.87 -4.38 15.78
CA LEU A 16 9.03 -5.09 16.35
C LEU A 16 9.55 -4.40 17.62
N ALA A 17 9.59 -3.07 17.63
CA ALA A 17 9.96 -2.32 18.83
C ALA A 17 8.92 -2.53 19.95
N GLY A 18 7.62 -2.52 19.63
CA GLY A 18 6.54 -2.84 20.56
C GLY A 18 6.60 -4.28 21.11
N ALA A 19 7.23 -5.19 20.37
CA ALA A 19 7.55 -6.54 20.83
C ALA A 19 8.83 -6.60 21.70
N GLY A 20 9.45 -5.48 22.01
CA GLY A 20 10.63 -5.38 22.89
C GLY A 20 11.98 -5.55 22.19
N LEU A 21 12.01 -5.57 20.86
CA LEU A 21 13.25 -5.68 20.11
C LEU A 21 13.93 -4.30 19.95
N GLN A 22 15.26 -4.30 19.93
CA GLN A 22 16.04 -3.12 19.53
C GLN A 22 15.95 -2.94 18.01
N VAL A 23 15.33 -1.85 17.55
CA VAL A 23 15.07 -1.63 16.13
C VAL A 23 15.82 -0.40 15.61
N THR A 24 16.57 -0.58 14.52
CA THR A 24 17.09 0.51 13.69
C THR A 24 16.34 0.54 12.36
N LEU A 25 15.68 1.65 12.04
CA LEU A 25 15.00 1.91 10.78
C LEU A 25 15.88 2.78 9.87
N LEU A 26 16.19 2.27 8.68
CA LEU A 26 17.02 2.95 7.67
C LEU A 26 16.17 3.49 6.54
N GLU A 27 16.33 4.75 6.17
CA GLU A 27 15.62 5.37 5.06
C GLU A 27 16.57 6.25 4.21
N ALA A 28 16.57 6.03 2.92
CA ALA A 28 17.47 6.71 2.00
C ALA A 28 17.17 8.21 1.79
N ASP A 29 15.97 8.65 2.10
CA ASP A 29 15.54 10.07 2.03
C ASP A 29 14.87 10.44 3.36
N GLN A 30 13.58 10.66 3.38
CA GLN A 30 12.77 10.93 4.56
C GLN A 30 11.66 9.87 4.66
N PRO A 31 11.20 9.50 5.86
CA PRO A 31 10.11 8.56 6.02
C PRO A 31 8.88 8.91 5.17
N GLY A 32 8.37 7.92 4.46
CA GLY A 32 7.18 8.05 3.62
C GLY A 32 7.38 8.68 2.24
N ARG A 33 8.52 9.29 1.93
CA ARG A 33 8.72 10.03 0.66
C ARG A 33 8.76 9.19 -0.61
N GLY A 34 8.80 7.88 -0.50
CA GLY A 34 8.66 6.98 -1.63
C GLY A 34 7.21 6.89 -2.14
N THR A 35 6.81 5.69 -2.58
CA THR A 35 5.45 5.41 -3.08
C THR A 35 4.35 5.75 -2.07
N SER A 36 4.61 5.62 -0.77
CA SER A 36 3.60 5.81 0.29
C SER A 36 3.00 7.22 0.30
N ARG A 37 3.81 8.27 0.06
CA ARG A 37 3.35 9.66 0.03
C ARG A 37 2.33 9.93 -1.08
N TRP A 38 2.50 9.28 -2.20
CA TRP A 38 1.73 9.49 -3.41
C TRP A 38 0.80 8.31 -3.74
N SER A 39 0.61 7.40 -2.79
CA SER A 39 -0.38 6.32 -2.93
C SER A 39 -1.80 6.88 -2.87
N PHE A 40 -2.69 6.35 -3.70
CA PHE A 40 -4.12 6.60 -3.52
C PHE A 40 -4.60 6.13 -2.14
N ALA A 41 -3.86 5.22 -1.53
CA ALA A 41 -4.00 4.75 -0.15
C ALA A 41 -5.37 4.18 0.19
N TRP A 42 -5.99 3.52 -0.76
CA TRP A 42 -7.24 2.79 -0.61
C TRP A 42 -7.01 1.48 0.16
N VAL A 43 -7.76 1.29 1.23
CA VAL A 43 -7.75 0.09 2.07
C VAL A 43 -8.93 -0.78 1.62
N ASN A 44 -8.64 -1.83 0.87
CA ASN A 44 -9.65 -2.63 0.19
C ASN A 44 -9.21 -4.07 -0.04
N SER A 45 -10.18 -4.94 -0.33
CA SER A 45 -9.99 -6.25 -0.95
C SER A 45 -10.86 -6.43 -2.20
N ASN A 46 -11.46 -5.35 -2.67
CA ASN A 46 -12.19 -5.27 -3.91
C ASN A 46 -11.24 -5.51 -5.08
N ASP A 47 -11.63 -6.35 -6.01
CA ASP A 47 -10.81 -6.74 -7.17
C ASP A 47 -9.42 -7.32 -6.80
N LYS A 48 -9.36 -8.12 -5.73
CA LYS A 48 -8.17 -8.86 -5.31
C LYS A 48 -8.40 -10.35 -5.49
N GLY A 49 -7.64 -10.96 -6.39
CA GLY A 49 -7.66 -12.40 -6.64
C GLY A 49 -6.26 -12.99 -6.63
N PRO A 50 -6.12 -14.31 -6.51
CA PRO A 50 -7.12 -15.32 -6.18
C PRO A 50 -7.66 -15.22 -4.74
N ARG A 51 -8.62 -16.08 -4.37
CA ARG A 51 -9.28 -16.08 -3.05
C ARG A 51 -8.31 -15.97 -1.86
N PRO A 52 -7.17 -16.69 -1.78
CA PRO A 52 -6.23 -16.52 -0.67
C PRO A 52 -5.66 -15.10 -0.57
N TYR A 53 -5.44 -14.42 -1.71
CA TYR A 53 -4.94 -13.05 -1.71
C TYR A 53 -6.04 -12.04 -1.34
N HIS A 54 -7.29 -12.32 -1.75
CA HIS A 54 -8.45 -11.58 -1.24
C HIS A 54 -8.55 -11.69 0.28
N ASP A 55 -8.47 -12.91 0.83
CA ASP A 55 -8.57 -13.15 2.28
C ASP A 55 -7.44 -12.46 3.05
N LEU A 56 -6.22 -12.44 2.52
CA LEU A 56 -5.09 -11.69 3.10
C LEU A 56 -5.37 -10.19 3.15
N ASN A 57 -5.88 -9.60 2.06
CA ASN A 57 -6.23 -8.18 2.01
C ASN A 57 -7.42 -7.85 2.91
N HIS A 58 -8.43 -8.73 2.96
CA HIS A 58 -9.57 -8.57 3.87
C HIS A 58 -9.12 -8.62 5.35
N ALA A 59 -8.16 -9.49 5.70
CA ALA A 59 -7.53 -9.47 7.02
C ALA A 59 -6.78 -8.15 7.27
N GLY A 60 -6.17 -7.55 6.26
CA GLY A 60 -5.56 -6.22 6.33
C GLY A 60 -6.56 -5.12 6.67
N ILE A 61 -7.75 -5.12 6.06
CA ILE A 61 -8.85 -4.18 6.37
C ILE A 61 -9.24 -4.33 7.85
N ARG A 62 -9.49 -5.57 8.30
CA ARG A 62 -9.85 -5.84 9.71
C ARG A 62 -8.76 -5.37 10.66
N ALA A 63 -7.49 -5.62 10.34
CA ALA A 63 -6.37 -5.20 11.17
C ALA A 63 -6.33 -3.68 11.39
N TRP A 64 -6.68 -2.88 10.40
CA TRP A 64 -6.82 -1.43 10.56
C TRP A 64 -8.04 -1.04 11.41
N ALA A 65 -9.19 -1.68 11.19
CA ALA A 65 -10.40 -1.42 11.95
C ALA A 65 -10.24 -1.79 13.44
N GLU A 66 -9.50 -2.86 13.75
CA GLU A 66 -9.19 -3.29 15.11
C GLU A 66 -8.25 -2.32 15.84
N LEU A 67 -7.32 -1.69 15.11
CA LEU A 67 -6.46 -0.64 15.65
C LEU A 67 -7.21 0.70 15.84
N ALA A 68 -8.34 0.90 15.17
CA ALA A 68 -9.07 2.15 15.17
C ALA A 68 -9.60 2.59 16.54
N PRO A 69 -10.08 1.70 17.47
CA PRO A 69 -10.51 2.10 18.80
C PRO A 69 -9.39 2.76 19.61
N ASP A 70 -8.17 2.23 19.51
CA ASP A 70 -6.98 2.80 20.17
C ASP A 70 -6.50 4.09 19.45
N LEU A 71 -7.09 4.36 18.30
CA LEU A 71 -6.73 5.42 17.38
C LEU A 71 -7.87 6.44 17.20
N ILE A 72 -8.91 6.40 18.05
CA ILE A 72 -10.02 7.37 18.07
C ILE A 72 -9.43 8.78 18.11
N GLY A 73 -9.82 9.60 17.12
CA GLY A 73 -9.19 10.91 16.88
C GLY A 73 -7.92 10.87 16.02
N ALA A 74 -7.44 9.70 15.63
CA ALA A 74 -6.34 9.57 14.70
C ALA A 74 -6.76 10.06 13.31
N ALA A 75 -6.23 11.21 12.93
CA ALA A 75 -6.59 11.88 11.67
C ALA A 75 -6.18 11.09 10.42
N TRP A 76 -5.47 9.99 10.54
CA TRP A 76 -4.89 9.24 9.43
C TRP A 76 -5.74 8.04 8.95
N TYR A 77 -6.66 7.49 9.77
CA TYR A 77 -7.58 6.41 9.37
C TYR A 77 -8.97 6.95 9.05
N ARG A 78 -9.50 6.63 7.91
CA ARG A 78 -10.78 7.11 7.39
C ARG A 78 -11.64 5.93 6.92
N PRO A 79 -12.51 5.36 7.77
CA PRO A 79 -13.46 4.30 7.39
C PRO A 79 -14.65 4.93 6.63
N ALA A 80 -14.37 5.45 5.45
CA ALA A 80 -15.33 6.25 4.69
C ALA A 80 -16.28 5.40 3.85
N GLY A 81 -15.95 4.13 3.62
CA GLY A 81 -16.60 3.32 2.60
C GLY A 81 -16.26 3.78 1.19
N ASN A 82 -16.67 3.01 0.20
CA ASN A 82 -16.40 3.27 -1.21
C ASN A 82 -17.67 3.10 -2.06
N LEU A 83 -17.96 4.08 -2.90
CA LEU A 83 -18.97 4.01 -3.96
C LEU A 83 -18.25 3.74 -5.28
N GLU A 84 -18.69 2.73 -6.00
CA GLU A 84 -18.18 2.41 -7.33
C GLU A 84 -19.32 2.44 -8.34
N LEU A 85 -19.10 3.13 -9.46
CA LEU A 85 -20.10 3.36 -10.50
C LEU A 85 -19.62 2.75 -11.82
N ALA A 86 -20.55 2.12 -12.54
CA ALA A 86 -20.36 1.66 -13.91
C ALA A 86 -21.47 2.18 -14.81
N THR A 87 -21.11 2.67 -16.00
CA THR A 87 -22.05 3.34 -16.93
C THR A 87 -22.19 2.62 -18.27
N SER A 88 -21.18 1.87 -18.73
CA SER A 88 -21.29 1.02 -19.92
C SER A 88 -22.01 -0.29 -19.64
N ASP A 89 -22.64 -0.91 -20.64
CA ASP A 89 -23.35 -2.18 -20.47
C ASP A 89 -22.45 -3.29 -19.94
N SER A 90 -21.22 -3.42 -20.48
CA SER A 90 -20.23 -4.38 -20.00
C SER A 90 -19.81 -4.07 -18.56
N GLY A 91 -19.47 -2.82 -18.27
CA GLY A 91 -19.04 -2.42 -16.92
C GLY A 91 -20.14 -2.62 -15.87
N ARG A 92 -21.42 -2.36 -16.22
CA ARG A 92 -22.56 -2.62 -15.34
C ARG A 92 -22.68 -4.11 -14.99
N ALA A 93 -22.57 -4.96 -16.00
CA ALA A 93 -22.62 -6.41 -15.81
C ALA A 93 -21.43 -6.93 -14.99
N GLU A 94 -20.22 -6.45 -15.29
CA GLU A 94 -19.00 -6.80 -14.56
C GLU A 94 -19.06 -6.38 -13.10
N LEU A 95 -19.48 -5.13 -12.81
CA LEU A 95 -19.61 -4.63 -11.44
C LEU A 95 -20.65 -5.44 -10.64
N ALA A 96 -21.80 -5.75 -11.24
CA ALA A 96 -22.83 -6.56 -10.60
C ALA A 96 -22.33 -7.97 -10.28
N ALA A 97 -21.68 -8.64 -11.23
CA ALA A 97 -21.12 -9.97 -11.05
C ALA A 97 -20.01 -9.97 -9.97
N ARG A 98 -19.16 -8.93 -9.94
CA ARG A 98 -18.11 -8.79 -8.93
C ARG A 98 -18.70 -8.59 -7.54
N VAL A 99 -19.74 -7.77 -7.38
CA VAL A 99 -20.44 -7.59 -6.10
C VAL A 99 -21.02 -8.91 -5.60
N GLU A 100 -21.71 -9.68 -6.47
CA GLU A 100 -22.24 -10.99 -6.12
C GLU A 100 -21.12 -11.96 -5.69
N HIS A 101 -20.05 -12.00 -6.46
CA HIS A 101 -18.89 -12.84 -6.16
C HIS A 101 -18.24 -12.49 -4.81
N LEU A 102 -17.98 -11.22 -4.55
CA LEU A 102 -17.41 -10.74 -3.29
C LEU A 102 -18.33 -11.01 -2.10
N ALA A 103 -19.64 -10.80 -2.26
CA ALA A 103 -20.62 -11.12 -1.23
C ALA A 103 -20.64 -12.63 -0.91
N SER A 104 -20.47 -13.51 -1.92
CA SER A 104 -20.34 -14.95 -1.71
C SER A 104 -19.10 -15.33 -0.89
N TRP A 105 -18.08 -14.48 -0.89
CA TRP A 105 -16.86 -14.60 -0.07
C TRP A 105 -17.00 -14.00 1.32
N GLY A 106 -18.15 -13.40 1.64
CA GLY A 106 -18.38 -12.71 2.90
C GLY A 106 -17.77 -11.29 2.96
N TYR A 107 -17.37 -10.74 1.80
CA TYR A 107 -16.93 -9.36 1.71
C TYR A 107 -18.13 -8.41 1.73
N PRO A 108 -18.16 -7.35 2.55
CA PRO A 108 -19.27 -6.42 2.61
C PRO A 108 -19.40 -5.62 1.30
N ALA A 109 -20.25 -6.08 0.41
CA ALA A 109 -20.51 -5.47 -0.90
C ALA A 109 -21.97 -5.62 -1.27
N ARG A 110 -22.60 -4.59 -1.83
CA ARG A 110 -23.97 -4.64 -2.33
C ARG A 110 -24.23 -3.61 -3.40
N LEU A 111 -25.16 -3.89 -4.29
CA LEU A 111 -25.71 -2.89 -5.20
C LEU A 111 -26.69 -1.98 -4.45
N ILE A 112 -26.71 -0.73 -4.83
CA ILE A 112 -27.61 0.31 -4.28
C ILE A 112 -28.25 1.10 -5.41
N ASP A 113 -29.34 1.78 -5.11
CA ASP A 113 -29.97 2.70 -6.05
C ASP A 113 -29.41 4.13 -5.95
N ALA A 114 -29.85 4.98 -6.86
CA ALA A 114 -29.41 6.39 -6.93
C ALA A 114 -29.81 7.20 -5.70
N ALA A 115 -30.95 6.88 -5.07
CA ALA A 115 -31.44 7.61 -3.90
C ALA A 115 -30.54 7.31 -2.68
N GLU A 116 -30.24 6.05 -2.44
CA GLU A 116 -29.34 5.63 -1.39
C GLU A 116 -27.90 6.17 -1.62
N ALA A 117 -27.43 6.16 -2.87
CA ALA A 117 -26.13 6.74 -3.21
C ALA A 117 -26.06 8.24 -2.88
N ALA A 118 -27.12 8.99 -3.16
CA ALA A 118 -27.21 10.42 -2.82
C ALA A 118 -27.29 10.69 -1.31
N GLU A 119 -27.90 9.78 -0.54
CA GLU A 119 -27.90 9.87 0.93
C GLU A 119 -26.50 9.57 1.50
N LEU A 120 -25.82 8.56 0.97
CA LEU A 120 -24.46 8.19 1.39
C LEU A 120 -23.44 9.27 1.02
N GLU A 121 -23.53 9.83 -0.18
CA GLU A 121 -22.59 10.83 -0.69
C GLU A 121 -23.34 11.97 -1.42
N PRO A 122 -23.77 12.99 -0.69
CA PRO A 122 -24.52 14.11 -1.28
C PRO A 122 -23.74 14.91 -2.30
N ALA A 123 -22.42 14.84 -2.30
CA ALA A 123 -21.59 15.52 -3.28
C ALA A 123 -21.60 14.82 -4.65
N LEU A 124 -22.00 13.55 -4.72
CA LEU A 124 -21.95 12.75 -5.95
C LEU A 124 -22.91 13.31 -6.99
N LEU A 125 -22.42 13.55 -8.19
CA LEU A 125 -23.19 13.86 -9.37
C LEU A 125 -23.43 12.57 -10.16
N LEU A 126 -24.67 12.16 -10.31
CA LEU A 126 -25.04 10.98 -11.09
C LEU A 126 -25.39 11.40 -12.52
N PRO A 127 -24.44 11.33 -13.47
CA PRO A 127 -24.67 11.80 -14.83
C PRO A 127 -25.54 10.83 -15.64
N ASP A 128 -25.62 9.55 -15.22
CA ASP A 128 -26.39 8.50 -15.88
C ASP A 128 -27.33 7.84 -14.85
N PRO A 129 -28.66 8.02 -15.00
CA PRO A 129 -29.65 7.40 -14.11
C PRO A 129 -29.67 5.87 -14.23
N ALA A 130 -29.10 5.30 -15.31
CA ALA A 130 -29.00 3.86 -15.51
C ALA A 130 -27.68 3.28 -14.98
N ALA A 131 -26.82 4.07 -14.32
CA ALA A 131 -25.58 3.58 -13.74
C ALA A 131 -25.84 2.46 -12.73
N THR A 132 -25.01 1.41 -12.77
CA THR A 132 -24.94 0.43 -11.68
C THR A 132 -24.04 1.00 -10.60
N ILE A 133 -24.51 1.01 -9.37
CA ILE A 133 -23.79 1.58 -8.22
C ILE A 133 -23.58 0.48 -7.19
N ALA A 134 -22.33 0.28 -6.80
CA ALA A 134 -21.94 -0.63 -5.72
C ALA A 134 -21.50 0.15 -4.49
N TRP A 135 -21.86 -0.35 -3.32
CA TRP A 135 -21.45 0.17 -2.03
C TRP A 135 -20.60 -0.87 -1.28
N PHE A 136 -19.41 -0.43 -0.83
CA PHE A 136 -18.46 -1.23 -0.06
C PHE A 136 -18.23 -0.58 1.31
N PRO A 137 -19.08 -0.86 2.31
CA PRO A 137 -19.06 -0.16 3.60
C PRO A 137 -17.81 -0.40 4.44
N GLY A 138 -17.14 -1.55 4.25
CA GLY A 138 -15.95 -1.93 4.99
C GLY A 138 -14.64 -1.28 4.48
N GLU A 139 -14.70 -0.57 3.38
CA GLU A 139 -13.50 0.04 2.80
C GLU A 139 -13.15 1.39 3.44
N ALA A 140 -11.86 1.71 3.39
CA ALA A 140 -11.31 2.89 4.03
C ALA A 140 -10.20 3.51 3.18
N TYR A 141 -9.66 4.63 3.61
CA TYR A 141 -8.39 5.14 3.12
C TYR A 141 -7.52 5.63 4.27
N LEU A 142 -6.21 5.71 4.01
CA LEU A 142 -5.25 6.23 4.98
C LEU A 142 -4.67 7.57 4.49
N LEU A 143 -4.42 8.46 5.44
CA LEU A 143 -3.52 9.60 5.24
C LEU A 143 -2.13 9.13 5.62
N THR A 144 -1.42 8.55 4.65
CA THR A 144 -0.18 7.81 4.86
C THR A 144 0.93 8.64 5.46
N GLU A 145 0.99 9.93 5.15
CA GLU A 145 1.98 10.86 5.72
C GLU A 145 1.82 10.94 7.25
N ALA A 146 0.62 11.25 7.72
CA ALA A 146 0.31 11.33 9.16
C ALA A 146 0.48 9.98 9.89
N LEU A 147 0.12 8.88 9.22
CA LEU A 147 0.34 7.53 9.76
C LEU A 147 1.84 7.26 9.96
N ILE A 148 2.67 7.50 8.94
CA ILE A 148 4.10 7.22 9.01
C ILE A 148 4.78 8.09 10.05
N GLU A 149 4.43 9.37 10.15
CA GLU A 149 4.91 10.25 11.22
C GLU A 149 4.59 9.68 12.61
N ARG A 150 3.37 9.19 12.82
CA ARG A 150 2.96 8.53 14.07
C ARG A 150 3.75 7.26 14.35
N LEU A 151 3.92 6.38 13.35
CA LEU A 151 4.66 5.13 13.49
C LEU A 151 6.14 5.39 13.83
N VAL A 152 6.76 6.36 13.18
CA VAL A 152 8.13 6.78 13.46
C VAL A 152 8.27 7.37 14.87
N ALA A 153 7.34 8.22 15.29
CA ALA A 153 7.31 8.77 16.64
C ALA A 153 7.12 7.67 17.69
N SER A 154 6.23 6.71 17.45
CA SER A 154 6.02 5.54 18.31
C SER A 154 7.28 4.68 18.41
N LEU A 155 7.90 4.34 17.29
CA LEU A 155 9.18 3.63 17.24
C LEU A 155 10.25 4.31 18.10
N THR A 156 10.41 5.62 17.93
CA THR A 156 11.42 6.41 18.67
C THR A 156 11.11 6.44 20.17
N SER A 157 9.84 6.59 20.56
CA SER A 157 9.43 6.57 21.98
C SER A 157 9.66 5.22 22.66
N GLN A 158 9.73 4.14 21.88
CA GLN A 158 10.06 2.78 22.32
C GLN A 158 11.57 2.50 22.30
N GLY A 159 12.42 3.53 22.07
CA GLY A 159 13.88 3.39 22.05
C GLY A 159 14.46 2.98 20.69
N GLY A 160 13.63 2.89 19.63
CA GLY A 160 14.12 2.62 18.27
C GLY A 160 14.88 3.80 17.68
N THR A 161 15.83 3.50 16.79
CA THR A 161 16.66 4.48 16.09
C THR A 161 16.20 4.63 14.64
N VAL A 162 16.16 5.87 14.15
CA VAL A 162 15.81 6.17 12.73
C VAL A 162 16.99 6.92 12.10
N LEU A 163 17.56 6.33 11.05
CA LEU A 163 18.64 6.92 10.26
C LEU A 163 18.12 7.27 8.87
N THR A 164 18.33 8.50 8.44
CA THR A 164 17.81 9.04 7.18
C THR A 164 18.92 9.62 6.31
N GLY A 165 18.62 9.86 5.04
CA GLY A 165 19.58 10.42 4.08
C GLY A 165 20.78 9.49 3.90
N GLU A 166 22.00 10.02 3.87
CA GLU A 166 23.22 9.23 3.69
C GLU A 166 23.45 8.22 4.82
N GLN A 167 23.03 8.53 6.04
CA GLN A 167 23.12 7.62 7.20
C GLN A 167 22.16 6.41 7.07
N GLY A 168 21.05 6.59 6.38
CA GLY A 168 20.04 5.54 6.16
C GLY A 168 20.06 4.91 4.77
N ARG A 169 20.82 5.49 3.82
CA ARG A 169 20.94 4.96 2.45
C ARG A 169 21.85 3.74 2.42
N VAL A 170 21.28 2.59 2.20
CA VAL A 170 22.02 1.31 2.10
C VAL A 170 22.78 1.24 0.78
N THR A 171 24.07 0.93 0.85
CA THR A 171 24.99 0.76 -0.28
C THR A 171 25.64 -0.62 -0.34
N GLY A 172 25.51 -1.43 0.70
CA GLY A 172 26.02 -2.80 0.74
C GLY A 172 25.29 -3.64 1.77
N LEU A 173 25.13 -4.92 1.44
CA LEU A 173 24.48 -5.93 2.25
C LEU A 173 25.31 -7.21 2.16
N ASP A 174 25.82 -7.70 3.28
CA ASP A 174 26.55 -8.95 3.36
C ASP A 174 26.47 -9.57 4.77
N THR A 175 27.21 -10.63 5.00
CA THR A 175 27.40 -11.21 6.33
C THR A 175 28.85 -11.04 6.78
N GLY A 176 29.01 -10.83 8.08
CA GLY A 176 30.32 -10.78 8.76
C GLY A 176 30.75 -12.14 9.31
N PRO A 177 31.78 -12.16 10.17
CA PRO A 177 32.18 -13.36 10.91
C PRO A 177 30.97 -13.95 11.66
N GLY A 178 30.83 -15.28 11.62
CA GLY A 178 29.71 -15.99 12.25
C GLY A 178 28.36 -15.72 11.56
N ASP A 179 28.37 -15.39 10.28
CA ASP A 179 27.19 -15.11 9.45
C ASP A 179 26.29 -13.97 9.95
N THR A 180 26.85 -13.07 10.77
CA THR A 180 26.10 -11.89 11.26
C THR A 180 25.80 -10.92 10.12
N PRO A 181 24.53 -10.58 9.86
CA PRO A 181 24.16 -9.64 8.82
C PRO A 181 24.75 -8.24 9.03
N ARG A 182 25.29 -7.64 7.98
CA ARG A 182 25.91 -6.31 7.97
C ARG A 182 25.31 -5.44 6.88
N VAL A 183 25.01 -4.23 7.26
CA VAL A 183 24.49 -3.19 6.36
C VAL A 183 25.49 -2.04 6.28
N ARG A 184 25.94 -1.71 5.07
CA ARG A 184 26.78 -0.51 4.81
C ARG A 184 25.90 0.63 4.35
N THR A 185 26.15 1.82 4.85
CA THR A 185 25.44 3.04 4.46
C THR A 185 26.32 3.95 3.59
N ALA A 186 25.69 4.91 2.91
CA ALA A 186 26.39 5.91 2.10
C ALA A 186 27.30 6.83 2.95
N ALA A 187 26.99 7.01 4.22
CA ALA A 187 27.85 7.71 5.18
C ALA A 187 29.09 6.91 5.59
N GLY A 188 29.29 5.70 5.07
CA GLY A 188 30.43 4.82 5.36
C GLY A 188 30.29 4.00 6.65
N ALA A 189 29.18 4.07 7.36
CA ALA A 189 28.95 3.25 8.53
C ALA A 189 28.69 1.78 8.13
N VAL A 190 29.17 0.85 8.97
CA VAL A 190 28.83 -0.58 8.93
C VAL A 190 28.03 -0.90 10.19
N ILE A 191 26.81 -1.37 10.02
CA ILE A 191 25.91 -1.66 11.12
C ILE A 191 25.60 -3.14 11.10
N GLU A 192 25.83 -3.82 12.20
CA GLU A 192 25.50 -5.25 12.39
C GLU A 192 24.11 -5.40 13.02
N ALA A 193 23.44 -6.50 12.69
CA ALA A 193 22.15 -6.81 13.27
C ALA A 193 21.91 -8.33 13.25
N ASP A 194 21.13 -8.83 14.20
CA ASP A 194 20.71 -10.24 14.22
C ASP A 194 19.76 -10.57 13.06
N GLU A 195 18.93 -9.60 12.67
CA GLU A 195 17.95 -9.74 11.60
C GLU A 195 17.91 -8.46 10.72
N VAL A 196 17.85 -8.64 9.40
CA VAL A 196 17.67 -7.56 8.43
C VAL A 196 16.41 -7.79 7.64
N ILE A 197 15.50 -6.80 7.65
CA ILE A 197 14.20 -6.84 6.96
C ILE A 197 14.17 -5.73 5.92
N CYS A 198 14.06 -6.11 4.65
CA CYS A 198 13.97 -5.16 3.54
C CYS A 198 12.51 -4.87 3.18
N CYS A 199 12.06 -3.66 3.46
CA CYS A 199 10.76 -3.09 3.12
C CYS A 199 10.89 -1.92 2.13
N ALA A 200 11.89 -1.96 1.24
CA ALA A 200 12.26 -0.85 0.37
C ALA A 200 11.37 -0.67 -0.87
N GLY A 201 10.20 -1.32 -0.92
CA GLY A 201 9.24 -1.18 -2.00
C GLY A 201 9.86 -1.51 -3.37
N ARG A 202 9.74 -0.62 -4.35
CA ARG A 202 10.27 -0.84 -5.71
C ARG A 202 11.79 -0.98 -5.79
N TRP A 203 12.54 -0.61 -4.77
CA TRP A 203 14.00 -0.76 -4.71
C TRP A 203 14.45 -2.11 -4.11
N THR A 204 13.52 -2.93 -3.63
CA THR A 204 13.82 -4.25 -3.04
C THR A 204 14.65 -5.15 -3.97
N PRO A 205 14.40 -5.23 -5.31
CA PRO A 205 15.24 -6.04 -6.20
C PRO A 205 16.71 -5.61 -6.22
N ALA A 206 16.97 -4.30 -6.19
CA ALA A 206 18.34 -3.77 -6.17
C ALA A 206 19.06 -4.13 -4.85
N LEU A 207 18.35 -4.06 -3.72
CA LEU A 207 18.89 -4.46 -2.42
C LEU A 207 19.11 -5.99 -2.33
N ALA A 208 18.20 -6.78 -2.89
CA ALA A 208 18.39 -8.24 -3.00
C ALA A 208 19.65 -8.58 -3.83
N ALA A 209 19.90 -7.83 -4.90
CA ALA A 209 21.12 -7.99 -5.71
C ALA A 209 22.39 -7.65 -4.91
N LEU A 210 22.38 -6.61 -4.05
CA LEU A 210 23.49 -6.31 -3.14
C LEU A 210 23.78 -7.45 -2.14
N ALA A 211 22.75 -8.21 -1.77
CA ALA A 211 22.86 -9.38 -0.90
C ALA A 211 23.25 -10.68 -1.65
N GLY A 212 23.56 -10.59 -2.94
CA GLY A 212 23.89 -11.77 -3.78
C GLY A 212 22.66 -12.56 -4.27
N ALA A 213 21.44 -12.09 -4.02
CA ALA A 213 20.18 -12.77 -4.37
C ALA A 213 19.43 -12.08 -5.53
N ALA A 214 20.18 -11.68 -6.57
CA ALA A 214 19.59 -11.06 -7.76
C ALA A 214 18.53 -11.96 -8.42
N GLY A 215 17.42 -11.36 -8.88
CA GLY A 215 16.31 -12.07 -9.55
C GLY A 215 15.33 -12.80 -8.62
N THR A 216 15.55 -12.84 -7.32
CA THR A 216 14.68 -13.53 -6.35
C THR A 216 13.44 -12.72 -5.96
N VAL A 217 13.39 -11.42 -6.30
CA VAL A 217 12.28 -10.51 -6.06
C VAL A 217 11.84 -9.89 -7.38
N PRO A 218 11.08 -10.62 -8.23
CA PRO A 218 10.66 -10.10 -9.53
C PRO A 218 9.53 -9.08 -9.35
N LEU A 219 9.82 -7.83 -9.70
CA LEU A 219 8.84 -6.75 -9.80
C LEU A 219 8.69 -6.33 -11.26
N VAL A 220 7.50 -5.86 -11.62
CA VAL A 220 7.28 -5.14 -12.87
C VAL A 220 8.21 -3.92 -12.89
N THR A 221 8.95 -3.75 -13.98
CA THR A 221 9.86 -2.60 -14.14
C THR A 221 9.06 -1.31 -14.14
N TRP A 222 9.48 -0.35 -13.34
CA TRP A 222 8.73 0.90 -13.12
C TRP A 222 9.30 2.08 -13.91
N ASP A 223 10.46 1.92 -14.52
CA ASP A 223 11.21 2.92 -15.30
C ASP A 223 11.17 2.67 -16.80
N THR A 224 10.44 1.66 -17.25
CA THR A 224 10.29 1.31 -18.67
C THR A 224 9.02 1.97 -19.24
N PRO A 225 9.09 2.61 -20.42
CA PRO A 225 7.93 3.18 -21.08
C PRO A 225 6.80 2.15 -21.26
N GLY A 226 5.56 2.55 -20.94
CA GLY A 226 4.37 1.69 -21.01
C GLY A 226 4.21 0.71 -19.85
N SER A 227 5.06 0.78 -18.82
CA SER A 227 4.88 -0.02 -17.60
C SER A 227 3.55 0.33 -16.91
N PRO A 228 2.83 -0.66 -16.38
CA PRO A 228 1.63 -0.44 -15.57
C PRO A 228 1.96 0.01 -14.13
N ALA A 229 3.24 0.01 -13.73
CA ALA A 229 3.63 0.37 -12.36
C ALA A 229 3.50 1.87 -12.05
N PRO A 230 3.83 2.82 -12.95
CA PRO A 230 3.57 4.24 -12.73
C PRO A 230 2.08 4.58 -12.81
N ALA A 231 1.64 5.52 -11.97
CA ALA A 231 0.30 6.12 -12.02
C ALA A 231 0.41 7.61 -11.73
N LEU A 232 -0.40 8.44 -12.41
CA LEU A 232 -0.50 9.85 -12.10
C LEU A 232 -1.43 10.04 -10.92
N VAL A 233 -0.92 10.69 -9.89
CA VAL A 233 -1.69 11.08 -8.72
C VAL A 233 -1.73 12.61 -8.63
N VAL A 234 -2.93 13.15 -8.48
CA VAL A 234 -3.17 14.60 -8.47
C VAL A 234 -3.84 15.00 -7.15
N ARG A 235 -3.36 16.08 -6.54
CA ARG A 235 -4.01 16.73 -5.40
C ARG A 235 -4.63 18.04 -5.88
N VAL A 236 -5.92 18.22 -5.60
CA VAL A 236 -6.67 19.42 -5.96
C VAL A 236 -7.35 20.03 -4.74
N GLY A 237 -7.58 21.32 -4.78
CA GLY A 237 -8.28 22.07 -3.72
C GLY A 237 -8.21 23.58 -3.94
N PRO A 238 -8.86 24.38 -3.08
CA PRO A 238 -9.65 23.97 -1.90
C PRO A 238 -10.95 23.28 -2.30
N VAL A 239 -11.40 22.34 -1.45
CA VAL A 239 -12.70 21.67 -1.58
C VAL A 239 -13.72 22.45 -0.74
N GLY A 240 -14.87 22.80 -1.34
CA GLY A 240 -15.99 23.43 -0.64
C GLY A 240 -16.68 22.52 0.37
N PRO A 241 -17.52 23.07 1.24
CA PRO A 241 -18.18 22.31 2.31
C PRO A 241 -19.12 21.21 1.81
N GLU A 242 -19.62 21.34 0.58
CA GLU A 242 -20.44 20.35 -0.11
C GLU A 242 -19.62 19.29 -0.85
N GLY A 243 -18.31 19.26 -0.66
CA GLY A 243 -17.42 18.32 -1.31
C GLY A 243 -17.54 16.89 -0.77
N PRO A 244 -16.95 15.90 -1.48
CA PRO A 244 -17.10 14.50 -1.14
C PRO A 244 -16.44 14.14 0.18
N VAL A 245 -17.06 13.18 0.88
CA VAL A 245 -16.56 12.64 2.16
C VAL A 245 -16.14 11.18 2.07
N ARG A 246 -16.42 10.51 0.95
CA ARG A 246 -16.16 9.09 0.71
C ARG A 246 -15.15 8.85 -0.40
N LEU A 247 -14.72 7.59 -0.52
CA LEU A 247 -14.07 7.11 -1.74
C LEU A 247 -15.11 6.97 -2.84
N ILE A 248 -14.78 7.45 -4.03
CA ILE A 248 -15.63 7.31 -5.22
C ILE A 248 -14.76 6.80 -6.36
N HIS A 249 -15.21 5.71 -6.99
CA HIS A 249 -14.61 5.16 -8.20
C HIS A 249 -15.63 5.21 -9.34
N THR A 250 -15.21 5.77 -10.46
CA THR A 250 -15.96 5.74 -11.72
C THR A 250 -15.05 5.21 -12.83
N PRO A 251 -15.56 4.86 -14.01
CA PRO A 251 -14.71 4.46 -15.13
C PRO A 251 -13.68 5.52 -15.53
N GLN A 252 -13.96 6.79 -15.24
CA GLN A 252 -13.13 7.92 -15.66
C GLN A 252 -12.20 8.47 -14.57
N ILE A 253 -12.52 8.24 -13.28
CA ILE A 253 -11.76 8.81 -12.18
C ILE A 253 -12.04 8.09 -10.87
N ALA A 254 -10.99 7.92 -10.08
CA ALA A 254 -11.06 7.61 -8.66
C ALA A 254 -10.72 8.86 -7.86
N LEU A 255 -11.46 9.12 -6.78
CA LEU A 255 -11.22 10.26 -5.91
C LEU A 255 -11.48 9.93 -4.44
N ARG A 256 -10.77 10.60 -3.57
CA ARG A 256 -10.99 10.55 -2.12
C ARG A 256 -10.61 11.85 -1.44
N PRO A 257 -11.21 12.16 -0.28
CA PRO A 257 -10.75 13.28 0.54
C PRO A 257 -9.30 13.13 0.99
N HIS A 258 -8.62 14.25 1.17
CA HIS A 258 -7.28 14.34 1.71
C HIS A 258 -7.23 15.43 2.79
N SER A 259 -6.15 15.44 3.59
CA SER A 259 -5.94 16.47 4.62
C SER A 259 -5.89 17.88 4.02
N GLY A 260 -6.21 18.89 4.83
CA GLY A 260 -6.12 20.29 4.42
C GLY A 260 -7.18 20.74 3.40
N GLY A 261 -8.33 20.09 3.33
CA GLY A 261 -9.39 20.44 2.39
C GLY A 261 -9.01 20.15 0.93
N LEU A 262 -8.25 19.10 0.70
CA LEU A 262 -7.86 18.65 -0.63
C LEU A 262 -8.60 17.36 -1.02
N LEU A 263 -8.62 17.06 -2.32
CA LEU A 263 -8.92 15.73 -2.86
C LEU A 263 -7.67 15.14 -3.51
N HIS A 264 -7.58 13.83 -3.43
CA HIS A 264 -6.64 12.98 -4.12
C HIS A 264 -7.34 12.32 -5.31
N LEU A 265 -6.79 12.48 -6.51
CA LEU A 265 -7.37 12.00 -7.76
C LEU A 265 -6.41 11.04 -8.44
N GLU A 266 -6.96 9.98 -9.05
CA GLU A 266 -6.25 9.02 -9.91
C GLU A 266 -7.20 8.60 -11.05
N ALA A 267 -6.65 8.24 -12.21
CA ALA A 267 -7.44 7.66 -13.29
C ALA A 267 -6.66 6.54 -13.98
N PRO A 268 -7.30 5.39 -14.27
CA PRO A 268 -6.63 4.22 -14.85
C PRO A 268 -6.18 4.44 -16.30
N ASP A 269 -6.88 5.32 -17.02
CA ASP A 269 -6.65 5.61 -18.45
C ASP A 269 -5.67 6.77 -18.68
N THR A 270 -4.85 7.12 -17.70
CA THR A 270 -3.89 8.22 -17.79
C THR A 270 -2.47 7.64 -17.90
N PRO A 271 -1.98 7.36 -19.11
CA PRO A 271 -0.65 6.78 -19.31
C PRO A 271 0.42 7.81 -18.93
N VAL A 272 1.27 7.45 -18.00
CA VAL A 272 2.43 8.23 -17.55
C VAL A 272 3.59 7.31 -17.25
N ASP A 273 4.80 7.86 -17.30
CA ASP A 273 6.02 7.24 -16.79
C ASP A 273 6.85 8.28 -16.01
N LEU A 274 7.99 7.86 -15.47
CA LEU A 274 8.86 8.75 -14.70
C LEU A 274 9.55 9.83 -15.52
N HIS A 275 9.52 9.72 -16.86
CA HIS A 275 10.10 10.66 -17.80
C HIS A 275 9.04 11.59 -18.41
N THR A 276 7.76 11.41 -18.05
CA THR A 276 6.67 12.26 -18.53
C THR A 276 6.96 13.72 -18.19
N PRO A 277 7.05 14.62 -19.20
CA PRO A 277 7.40 16.02 -18.95
C PRO A 277 6.42 16.71 -18.00
N GLU A 278 6.92 17.63 -17.20
CA GLU A 278 6.09 18.39 -16.23
C GLU A 278 4.93 19.13 -16.90
N THR A 279 5.13 19.64 -18.10
CA THR A 279 4.05 20.29 -18.89
C THR A 279 2.93 19.32 -19.21
N GLU A 280 3.25 18.09 -19.53
CA GLU A 280 2.27 17.02 -19.79
C GLU A 280 1.59 16.58 -18.50
N LEU A 281 2.32 16.42 -17.41
CA LEU A 281 1.73 16.11 -16.09
C LEU A 281 0.73 17.19 -15.68
N ARG A 282 1.04 18.47 -15.88
CA ARG A 282 0.11 19.57 -15.60
C ARG A 282 -1.14 19.51 -16.48
N ARG A 283 -0.98 19.21 -17.77
CA ARG A 283 -2.10 19.08 -18.70
C ARG A 283 -3.03 17.94 -18.29
N LEU A 284 -2.47 16.77 -18.00
CA LEU A 284 -3.21 15.60 -17.52
C LEU A 284 -3.89 15.87 -16.17
N ALA A 285 -3.19 16.51 -15.24
CA ALA A 285 -3.76 16.90 -13.95
C ALA A 285 -4.97 17.84 -14.10
N GLY A 286 -4.90 18.78 -15.03
CA GLY A 286 -6.04 19.63 -15.39
C GLY A 286 -7.23 18.83 -15.91
N GLN A 287 -6.98 17.81 -16.74
CA GLN A 287 -8.04 16.92 -17.24
C GLN A 287 -8.68 16.10 -16.11
N LEU A 288 -7.88 15.61 -15.15
CA LEU A 288 -8.41 14.89 -13.98
C LEU A 288 -9.29 15.82 -13.11
N LEU A 289 -8.90 17.08 -12.92
CA LEU A 289 -9.72 18.04 -12.20
C LEU A 289 -11.06 18.27 -12.91
N GLU A 290 -11.08 18.38 -14.24
CA GLU A 290 -12.32 18.53 -15.00
C GLU A 290 -13.22 17.28 -14.93
N ARG A 291 -12.62 16.06 -14.88
CA ARG A 291 -13.39 14.84 -14.64
C ARG A 291 -13.98 14.84 -13.21
N ALA A 292 -13.19 15.25 -12.21
CA ALA A 292 -13.66 15.35 -10.83
C ALA A 292 -14.82 16.33 -10.69
N ARG A 293 -14.78 17.50 -11.34
CA ARG A 293 -15.88 18.50 -11.35
C ARG A 293 -17.17 17.96 -11.93
N ARG A 294 -17.11 17.02 -12.87
CA ARG A 294 -18.28 16.33 -13.44
C ARG A 294 -18.78 15.18 -12.56
N THR A 295 -17.97 14.74 -11.63
CA THR A 295 -18.28 13.61 -10.74
C THR A 295 -18.80 14.06 -9.38
N VAL A 296 -18.30 15.17 -8.85
CA VAL A 296 -18.67 15.65 -7.51
C VAL A 296 -18.81 17.16 -7.45
N ARG A 297 -19.63 17.63 -6.50
CA ARG A 297 -19.77 19.04 -6.13
C ARG A 297 -18.58 19.53 -5.28
N GLY A 298 -18.53 20.83 -5.03
CA GLY A 298 -17.55 21.44 -4.11
C GLY A 298 -16.19 21.73 -4.73
N LEU A 299 -16.06 21.67 -6.06
CA LEU A 299 -14.78 21.87 -6.76
C LEU A 299 -14.72 23.17 -7.61
N ASP A 300 -15.68 24.10 -7.45
CA ASP A 300 -15.74 25.30 -8.27
C ASP A 300 -14.47 26.17 -8.15
N GLN A 301 -13.91 26.27 -6.95
CA GLN A 301 -12.69 27.02 -6.65
C GLN A 301 -11.42 26.17 -6.65
N ALA A 302 -11.57 24.86 -6.84
CA ALA A 302 -10.44 23.94 -6.77
C ALA A 302 -9.47 24.16 -7.94
N ARG A 303 -8.17 24.03 -7.63
CA ARG A 303 -7.06 24.07 -8.58
C ARG A 303 -6.18 22.87 -8.35
N VAL A 304 -5.36 22.54 -9.34
CA VAL A 304 -4.29 21.56 -9.15
C VAL A 304 -3.26 22.13 -8.17
N VAL A 305 -3.09 21.46 -7.05
CA VAL A 305 -2.11 21.81 -6.00
C VAL A 305 -0.79 21.06 -6.22
N ALA A 306 -0.88 19.78 -6.61
CA ALA A 306 0.29 18.97 -6.94
C ALA A 306 -0.10 17.85 -7.91
N ALA A 307 0.86 17.43 -8.73
CA ALA A 307 0.73 16.28 -9.61
C ALA A 307 2.06 15.51 -9.58
N GLN A 308 2.00 14.20 -9.38
CA GLN A 308 3.19 13.36 -9.24
C GLN A 308 2.97 11.99 -9.84
N VAL A 309 3.99 11.46 -10.52
CA VAL A 309 3.99 10.05 -10.91
C VAL A 309 4.39 9.20 -9.72
N CYS A 310 3.50 8.30 -9.32
CA CYS A 310 3.72 7.31 -8.27
C CYS A 310 4.11 5.98 -8.90
N ALA A 311 5.37 5.56 -8.77
CA ALA A 311 5.78 4.24 -9.21
C ALA A 311 5.54 3.21 -8.10
N ARG A 312 4.62 2.29 -8.36
CA ARG A 312 4.15 1.27 -7.40
C ARG A 312 5.09 0.05 -7.40
N PRO A 313 5.37 -0.56 -6.23
CA PRO A 313 6.07 -1.85 -6.18
C PRO A 313 5.08 -2.96 -6.57
N LEU A 314 5.05 -3.33 -7.84
CA LEU A 314 4.13 -4.32 -8.38
C LEU A 314 4.88 -5.64 -8.59
N PRO A 315 4.67 -6.69 -7.74
CA PRO A 315 5.21 -8.02 -7.99
C PRO A 315 4.72 -8.58 -9.32
N ALA A 316 5.57 -9.37 -9.98
CA ALA A 316 5.29 -9.86 -11.33
C ALA A 316 4.06 -10.77 -11.43
N ASP A 317 3.70 -11.44 -10.33
CA ASP A 317 2.50 -12.26 -10.18
C ASP A 317 1.37 -11.53 -9.43
N GLU A 318 1.50 -10.21 -9.24
CA GLU A 318 0.56 -9.33 -8.53
C GLU A 318 0.33 -9.66 -7.05
N GLN A 319 1.03 -10.65 -6.49
CA GLN A 319 0.90 -11.07 -5.11
C GLN A 319 2.06 -10.57 -4.25
N SER A 320 1.83 -10.47 -2.94
CA SER A 320 2.88 -10.06 -1.99
C SER A 320 4.08 -11.00 -2.04
N ILE A 321 5.29 -10.48 -1.79
CA ILE A 321 6.51 -11.26 -1.60
C ILE A 321 6.99 -11.01 -0.18
N VAL A 322 6.90 -12.03 0.69
CA VAL A 322 7.19 -11.91 2.12
C VAL A 322 7.93 -13.13 2.62
N GLY A 323 9.13 -12.96 3.15
CA GLY A 323 9.93 -14.06 3.69
C GLY A 323 11.41 -13.92 3.43
N ARG A 324 12.17 -14.95 3.82
CA ARG A 324 13.62 -15.00 3.61
C ARG A 324 13.95 -15.26 2.15
N LEU A 325 15.02 -14.63 1.66
CA LEU A 325 15.43 -14.76 0.27
C LEU A 325 16.20 -16.06 0.05
N PRO A 326 15.86 -16.86 -0.97
CA PRO A 326 16.70 -17.98 -1.39
C PRO A 326 18.11 -17.52 -1.76
N GLY A 327 19.11 -18.16 -1.16
CA GLY A 327 20.52 -17.80 -1.35
C GLY A 327 21.03 -16.63 -0.51
N ALA A 328 20.15 -16.00 0.27
CA ALA A 328 20.47 -14.98 1.27
C ALA A 328 19.46 -15.08 2.43
N GLU A 329 19.36 -16.21 3.07
CA GLU A 329 18.35 -16.55 4.07
C GLU A 329 18.41 -15.65 5.31
N TRP A 330 19.52 -14.97 5.52
CA TRP A 330 19.69 -13.94 6.54
C TRP A 330 18.94 -12.62 6.24
N LEU A 331 18.51 -12.41 4.98
CA LEU A 331 17.74 -11.24 4.56
C LEU A 331 16.25 -11.60 4.40
N TYR A 332 15.43 -11.00 5.22
CA TYR A 332 13.97 -11.08 5.10
C TYR A 332 13.46 -9.95 4.22
N VAL A 333 12.56 -10.22 3.28
CA VAL A 333 11.95 -9.17 2.43
C VAL A 333 10.45 -9.09 2.65
N ALA A 334 9.90 -7.88 2.51
CA ALA A 334 8.46 -7.65 2.47
C ALA A 334 8.16 -6.57 1.43
N VAL A 335 7.58 -6.97 0.31
CA VAL A 335 7.17 -6.08 -0.77
C VAL A 335 5.82 -6.50 -1.33
N THR A 336 4.96 -5.51 -1.62
CA THR A 336 3.60 -5.74 -2.12
C THR A 336 3.04 -4.49 -2.78
N HIS A 337 2.18 -4.68 -3.79
CA HIS A 337 1.36 -3.60 -4.34
C HIS A 337 0.33 -3.08 -3.32
N SER A 338 -0.26 -3.98 -2.53
CA SER A 338 -1.28 -3.65 -1.52
C SER A 338 -0.70 -3.17 -0.18
N GLY A 339 0.47 -2.49 -0.19
CA GLY A 339 1.20 -2.12 1.02
C GLY A 339 0.38 -1.32 2.03
N VAL A 340 -0.49 -0.44 1.58
CA VAL A 340 -1.37 0.35 2.46
C VAL A 340 -2.40 -0.54 3.14
N THR A 341 -3.11 -1.38 2.39
CA THR A 341 -4.09 -2.32 2.97
C THR A 341 -3.43 -3.29 3.96
N LEU A 342 -2.26 -3.81 3.58
CA LEU A 342 -1.65 -4.95 4.27
C LEU A 342 -0.70 -4.57 5.42
N ALA A 343 -0.26 -3.30 5.53
CA ALA A 343 0.82 -2.94 6.46
C ALA A 343 0.54 -3.34 7.91
N ALA A 344 -0.68 -3.12 8.41
CA ALA A 344 -1.06 -3.50 9.78
C ALA A 344 -1.04 -5.02 9.98
N HIS A 345 -1.53 -5.79 9.01
CA HIS A 345 -1.59 -7.24 9.12
C HIS A 345 -0.23 -7.90 8.89
N LEU A 346 0.49 -7.49 7.84
CA LEU A 346 1.83 -8.04 7.56
C LEU A 346 2.82 -7.73 8.69
N SER A 347 2.77 -6.54 9.29
CA SER A 347 3.64 -6.23 10.43
C SER A 347 3.42 -7.16 11.61
N ARG A 348 2.17 -7.57 11.88
CA ARG A 348 1.85 -8.58 12.90
C ARG A 348 2.42 -9.96 12.54
N LEU A 349 2.21 -10.42 11.30
CA LEU A 349 2.71 -11.71 10.84
C LEU A 349 4.24 -11.78 10.85
N ILE A 350 4.92 -10.72 10.40
CA ILE A 350 6.38 -10.61 10.37
C ILE A 350 6.93 -10.57 11.80
N ALA A 351 6.32 -9.80 12.69
CA ALA A 351 6.76 -9.75 14.09
C ALA A 351 6.59 -11.12 14.79
N ALA A 352 5.51 -11.85 14.51
CA ALA A 352 5.32 -13.19 15.04
C ALA A 352 6.41 -14.17 14.58
N GLU A 353 6.87 -14.07 13.34
CA GLU A 353 7.95 -14.92 12.82
C GLU A 353 9.32 -14.55 13.39
N LEU A 354 9.61 -13.26 13.58
CA LEU A 354 10.95 -12.76 13.87
C LEU A 354 11.18 -12.38 15.34
N ALA A 355 10.13 -12.37 16.17
CA ALA A 355 10.23 -12.07 17.59
C ALA A 355 9.83 -13.27 18.47
N PRO A 356 10.67 -14.33 18.54
CA PRO A 356 10.38 -15.49 19.37
C PRO A 356 10.30 -15.07 20.84
N GLY A 357 9.26 -15.58 21.54
CA GLY A 357 9.04 -15.27 22.97
C GLY A 357 8.15 -14.05 23.22
N THR A 358 7.72 -13.32 22.20
CA THR A 358 6.72 -12.26 22.37
C THR A 358 5.40 -12.87 22.82
N PRO A 359 4.78 -12.34 23.90
CA PRO A 359 3.49 -12.84 24.36
C PRO A 359 2.44 -12.82 23.25
N HIS A 360 1.70 -13.90 23.11
CA HIS A 360 0.64 -14.03 22.08
C HIS A 360 -0.32 -12.83 22.07
N ALA A 361 -0.70 -12.32 23.25
CA ALA A 361 -1.55 -11.13 23.38
C ALA A 361 -0.97 -9.86 22.72
N GLN A 362 0.36 -9.69 22.68
CA GLN A 362 0.99 -8.55 22.00
C GLN A 362 1.03 -8.75 20.48
N LEU A 363 1.16 -10.00 20.00
CA LEU A 363 1.14 -10.32 18.58
C LEU A 363 -0.27 -10.27 18.00
N THR A 364 -1.27 -10.69 18.79
CA THR A 364 -2.69 -10.80 18.39
C THR A 364 -3.55 -9.65 18.90
N ALA A 365 -2.98 -8.61 19.51
CA ALA A 365 -3.76 -7.45 19.93
C ALA A 365 -4.61 -6.96 18.74
N GLY A 366 -5.95 -7.13 18.86
CA GLY A 366 -6.93 -6.84 17.82
C GLY A 366 -7.09 -7.91 16.71
N ALA A 367 -6.66 -9.17 16.88
CA ALA A 367 -6.90 -10.24 15.91
C ALA A 367 -7.05 -11.60 16.63
N PRO A 368 -8.15 -11.84 17.36
CA PRO A 368 -8.33 -13.05 18.16
C PRO A 368 -8.37 -14.35 17.33
N ASP A 369 -8.69 -14.27 16.03
CA ASP A 369 -8.86 -15.44 15.16
C ASP A 369 -7.57 -15.89 14.45
N VAL A 370 -6.45 -15.17 14.63
CA VAL A 370 -5.17 -15.53 14.00
C VAL A 370 -4.33 -16.32 14.97
N GLN A 371 -4.21 -17.63 14.73
CA GLN A 371 -3.25 -18.48 15.45
C GLN A 371 -1.83 -18.16 14.97
N LEU A 372 -1.12 -17.31 15.72
CA LEU A 372 0.29 -16.98 15.49
C LEU A 372 1.15 -17.77 16.48
N THR A 373 2.13 -18.51 15.97
CA THR A 373 3.15 -19.16 16.80
C THR A 373 4.42 -18.32 16.70
N ALA A 374 4.84 -17.73 17.80
CA ALA A 374 6.06 -16.91 17.84
C ALA A 374 7.28 -17.74 17.42
N GLY A 375 8.09 -17.20 16.52
CA GLY A 375 9.31 -17.84 16.01
C GLY A 375 9.10 -18.94 14.98
N ALA A 376 7.86 -19.15 14.50
CA ALA A 376 7.58 -20.12 13.44
C ALA A 376 7.05 -19.45 12.16
N PRO A 377 7.37 -19.99 10.96
CA PRO A 377 6.84 -19.46 9.71
C PRO A 377 5.31 -19.44 9.70
N SER A 378 4.71 -18.30 9.41
CA SER A 378 3.26 -18.17 9.35
C SER A 378 2.69 -18.94 8.16
N ALA A 379 1.70 -19.79 8.40
CA ALA A 379 0.96 -20.48 7.34
C ALA A 379 0.23 -19.49 6.41
N ALA A 380 -0.21 -18.35 6.94
CA ALA A 380 -0.84 -17.29 6.14
C ALA A 380 0.10 -16.69 5.08
N LEU A 381 1.42 -16.79 5.26
CA LEU A 381 2.41 -16.29 4.32
C LEU A 381 2.99 -17.38 3.40
N ALA A 382 2.58 -18.63 3.52
CA ALA A 382 3.18 -19.75 2.79
C ALA A 382 3.14 -19.54 1.26
N ALA A 383 2.03 -19.07 0.72
CA ALA A 383 1.86 -18.79 -0.72
C ALA A 383 2.67 -17.55 -1.20
N TYR A 384 3.13 -16.72 -0.29
CA TYR A 384 3.78 -15.44 -0.60
C TYR A 384 5.29 -15.47 -0.40
N ARG A 385 5.87 -16.65 -0.13
CA ARG A 385 7.32 -16.80 0.07
C ARG A 385 8.11 -16.54 -1.22
N PRO A 386 9.28 -15.86 -1.12
CA PRO A 386 10.14 -15.62 -2.29
C PRO A 386 10.55 -16.90 -3.02
N ALA A 387 10.64 -18.03 -2.30
CA ALA A 387 11.00 -19.33 -2.86
C ALA A 387 10.07 -19.80 -3.99
N ARG A 388 8.84 -19.25 -4.13
CA ARG A 388 7.94 -19.56 -5.25
C ARG A 388 8.52 -19.14 -6.61
N PHE A 389 9.50 -18.24 -6.62
CA PHE A 389 10.23 -17.82 -7.83
C PHE A 389 11.54 -18.59 -8.05
N ALA A 390 11.92 -19.48 -7.16
CA ALA A 390 13.12 -20.30 -7.34
C ALA A 390 12.92 -21.26 -8.53
N GLY A 391 13.82 -21.15 -9.53
CA GLY A 391 13.76 -21.95 -10.77
C GLY A 391 12.99 -21.31 -11.93
N THR A 392 12.30 -20.21 -11.74
CA THR A 392 11.80 -19.39 -12.85
C THR A 392 12.92 -18.48 -13.34
N ALA A 393 13.75 -18.99 -14.26
CA ALA A 393 14.70 -18.14 -14.99
C ALA A 393 13.93 -16.97 -15.62
N ALA A 394 14.42 -15.77 -15.41
CA ALA A 394 13.80 -14.51 -15.80
C ALA A 394 13.39 -14.46 -17.27
N HIS A 395 12.14 -14.78 -17.58
CA HIS A 395 11.43 -14.37 -18.77
C HIS A 395 10.13 -13.68 -18.35
N ILE A 396 10.26 -12.55 -17.66
CA ILE A 396 9.13 -11.63 -17.45
C ILE A 396 9.38 -10.43 -18.35
N THR A 397 9.22 -10.66 -19.66
CA THR A 397 9.07 -9.61 -20.67
C THR A 397 7.64 -9.63 -21.16
N GLY A 398 6.88 -8.62 -20.81
CA GLY A 398 5.60 -8.33 -21.45
C GLY A 398 4.41 -8.24 -20.49
N PRO A 399 3.54 -7.25 -20.70
CA PRO A 399 2.34 -7.11 -19.92
C PRO A 399 1.38 -8.26 -20.21
N ALA A 400 0.77 -8.80 -19.16
CA ALA A 400 -0.49 -9.52 -19.32
C ALA A 400 -1.50 -8.53 -19.92
N THR A 401 -1.73 -8.67 -21.22
CA THR A 401 -2.78 -7.92 -21.91
C THR A 401 -4.13 -8.41 -21.42
N GLY A 402 -4.88 -7.53 -20.78
CA GLY A 402 -6.30 -7.72 -20.56
C GLY A 402 -6.73 -7.55 -19.10
N ARG A 403 -7.05 -6.33 -18.74
CA ARG A 403 -8.35 -5.90 -18.17
C ARG A 403 -8.42 -4.38 -18.09
#